data_320c67e0728cfa9e1f5fc7d4492a2d8f
#
_entry.id   320c67e0728cfa9e1f5fc7d4492a2d8f
#
_cell.length_a   1.000
_cell.length_b   1.000
_cell.length_c   1.000
_cell.angle_alpha   90.00
_cell.angle_beta   90.00
_cell.angle_gamma   90.00
#
_symmetry.space_group_name_H-M   'P 1'
#
loop_
_entity.id
_entity.type
_entity.pdbx_description
1 polymer ?
#
loop_
_entity_poly.entity_id
_entity_poly.type
_entity_poly.pdbx_seq_one_letter_code
_entity_poly.pdbx_strand_id
1 'polypeptide(L)'
;MKAMAENTRIGVFGWGIVAPRSPDVAVFEKNLGRATSWLEPFAGFGPSNFLVGRPEFDFGFYKPWIDERFEPRRFSQLNSKMGNTVKYAIGAFIQCLEKNPGIESLLRDLGAQAHVYVGTGLGDFPLQYELVLRYHRAQKKWNQFWCRDEHHSELRSYRVATARDRKRICDDLGAPPDPAGIDPDVEDLDETVERWNAFWVLRSDGLHRYLERSREVEGEGVTGDIDNGKGLLIRRKISSRKKLNAEYGCPTEPWNAVDPNLLWNIPNIPAAQISMLGRITGPTIAPIAACAGFSVSLKMAIDAIRSGQARICVIGMTDPEPHALSVGAFFGARVLSHDGRVSKPFTGMRGTHVSGGACIWIVGDAEYLMGKGFEPLGLEILSVGVSSDADHIITPSEEGPRLAIRQALAEAGIEPEDVATWDMHATATPGDWTELQNTLAVLPGSMAITARKGTFGHGMSVCGGWELTAQHLGFSKGALLPVNLEGNEVHQQIRPYYRRLVQDEARPTEGDVAGKINMGVGGINACAICRRW
;
A
#
# COMPACT_ATOMS: atom_id res chain seq x y z
N MET A 1 2.52 -9.86 37.78
CA MET A 1 2.36 -9.46 36.37
C MET A 1 2.53 -10.57 35.33
N LYS A 2 2.80 -11.82 35.66
CA LYS A 2 3.00 -12.93 34.69
C LYS A 2 1.79 -13.84 34.44
N ALA A 3 0.67 -13.69 35.12
CA ALA A 3 -0.49 -14.60 35.04
C ALA A 3 -1.72 -14.02 34.32
N MET A 4 -1.64 -12.80 33.75
CA MET A 4 -2.80 -12.21 33.03
C MET A 4 -2.72 -12.33 31.49
N ALA A 5 -1.65 -12.91 30.94
CA ALA A 5 -1.30 -12.73 29.53
C ALA A 5 -1.96 -13.72 28.54
N GLU A 6 -2.25 -14.96 28.91
CA GLU A 6 -2.67 -16.00 27.95
C GLU A 6 -4.19 -16.01 27.64
N ASN A 7 -5.03 -15.35 28.43
CA ASN A 7 -6.48 -15.41 28.31
C ASN A 7 -7.15 -14.09 27.88
N THR A 8 -6.40 -13.05 27.49
CA THR A 8 -7.03 -11.79 27.06
C THR A 8 -7.76 -11.98 25.74
N ARG A 9 -9.09 -11.82 25.78
CA ARG A 9 -9.96 -11.88 24.59
C ARG A 9 -9.78 -10.62 23.74
N ILE A 10 -9.74 -10.80 22.44
CA ILE A 10 -9.52 -9.72 21.48
C ILE A 10 -10.79 -9.47 20.68
N GLY A 11 -11.30 -8.23 20.71
CA GLY A 11 -12.46 -7.80 19.94
C GLY A 11 -12.14 -6.72 18.93
N VAL A 12 -12.99 -6.59 17.92
CA VAL A 12 -13.01 -5.47 16.97
C VAL A 12 -14.03 -4.46 17.48
N PHE A 13 -13.65 -3.19 17.63
CA PHE A 13 -14.51 -2.11 18.15
C PHE A 13 -14.72 -0.96 17.16
N GLY A 14 -14.14 -1.05 16.00
CA GLY A 14 -14.32 -0.13 14.88
C GLY A 14 -13.74 -0.72 13.62
N TRP A 15 -14.37 -0.45 12.49
CA TRP A 15 -13.86 -0.79 11.19
C TRP A 15 -14.22 0.26 10.14
N GLY A 16 -13.35 0.45 9.19
CA GLY A 16 -13.53 1.36 8.07
C GLY A 16 -12.90 0.79 6.81
N ILE A 17 -13.54 1.02 5.70
CA ILE A 17 -13.17 0.48 4.40
C ILE A 17 -13.22 1.57 3.34
N VAL A 18 -12.24 1.53 2.45
CA VAL A 18 -12.28 2.16 1.13
C VAL A 18 -11.91 1.05 0.14
N ALA A 19 -12.84 0.68 -0.74
CA ALA A 19 -12.68 -0.42 -1.68
C ALA A 19 -13.31 -0.07 -3.04
N PRO A 20 -13.09 -0.87 -4.10
CA PRO A 20 -13.80 -0.69 -5.36
C PRO A 20 -15.32 -0.64 -5.13
N ARG A 21 -15.99 0.35 -5.74
CA ARG A 21 -17.44 0.59 -5.60
C ARG A 21 -17.96 0.69 -4.16
N SER A 22 -17.09 0.86 -3.18
CA SER A 22 -17.46 0.81 -1.77
C SER A 22 -16.65 1.83 -0.97
N PRO A 23 -17.18 3.06 -0.81
CA PRO A 23 -16.52 4.12 -0.06
C PRO A 23 -16.54 3.92 1.46
N ASP A 24 -17.40 3.01 1.96
CA ASP A 24 -17.57 2.69 3.37
C ASP A 24 -18.03 1.24 3.59
N VAL A 25 -18.08 0.83 4.86
CA VAL A 25 -18.45 -0.54 5.26
C VAL A 25 -19.90 -0.88 4.95
N ALA A 26 -20.82 0.06 5.03
CA ALA A 26 -22.25 -0.20 4.78
C ALA A 26 -22.50 -0.49 3.29
N VAL A 27 -21.88 0.32 2.41
CA VAL A 27 -21.93 0.08 0.96
C VAL A 27 -21.18 -1.19 0.59
N PHE A 28 -20.04 -1.48 1.25
CA PHE A 28 -19.27 -2.70 1.07
C PHE A 28 -20.13 -3.95 1.37
N GLU A 29 -20.79 -4.00 2.53
CA GLU A 29 -21.68 -5.10 2.89
C GLU A 29 -22.83 -5.28 1.90
N LYS A 30 -23.49 -4.18 1.52
CA LYS A 30 -24.58 -4.18 0.55
C LYS A 30 -24.13 -4.73 -0.81
N ASN A 31 -22.94 -4.34 -1.27
CA ASN A 31 -22.41 -4.76 -2.56
C ASN A 31 -21.97 -6.23 -2.54
N LEU A 32 -21.41 -6.73 -1.43
CA LEU A 32 -21.09 -8.16 -1.27
C LEU A 32 -22.33 -9.04 -1.48
N GLY A 33 -23.51 -8.62 -1.02
CA GLY A 33 -24.75 -9.36 -1.20
C GLY A 33 -25.20 -9.55 -2.65
N ARG A 34 -24.57 -8.88 -3.63
CA ARG A 34 -24.95 -8.94 -5.04
C ARG A 34 -24.18 -9.99 -5.85
N ALA A 35 -23.11 -10.56 -5.33
CA ALA A 35 -22.24 -11.54 -5.99
C ALA A 35 -21.71 -11.10 -7.38
N THR A 36 -21.53 -9.80 -7.62
CA THR A 36 -21.06 -9.26 -8.91
C THR A 36 -19.62 -8.77 -8.81
N SER A 37 -18.93 -8.71 -9.95
CA SER A 37 -17.60 -8.08 -10.00
C SER A 37 -17.67 -6.56 -9.88
N TRP A 38 -16.70 -5.99 -9.16
CA TRP A 38 -16.51 -4.53 -8.98
C TRP A 38 -15.39 -3.99 -9.85
N LEU A 39 -14.83 -4.82 -10.71
CA LEU A 39 -13.75 -4.46 -11.61
C LEU A 39 -14.25 -3.60 -12.78
N GLU A 40 -13.35 -2.76 -13.27
CA GLU A 40 -13.57 -1.87 -14.41
C GLU A 40 -12.36 -1.88 -15.35
N PRO A 41 -12.50 -1.46 -16.63
CA PRO A 41 -11.37 -1.36 -17.54
C PRO A 41 -10.28 -0.40 -17.04
N PHE A 42 -9.01 -0.80 -17.16
CA PHE A 42 -7.86 0.02 -16.82
C PHE A 42 -7.48 0.94 -17.99
N ALA A 43 -7.49 2.25 -17.76
CA ALA A 43 -7.18 3.26 -18.77
C ALA A 43 -5.72 3.73 -18.78
N GLY A 44 -4.88 3.27 -17.86
CA GLY A 44 -3.52 3.78 -17.67
C GLY A 44 -2.53 3.45 -18.80
N PHE A 45 -2.88 2.49 -19.68
CA PHE A 45 -2.15 2.21 -20.93
C PHE A 45 -2.88 2.69 -22.19
N GLY A 46 -3.95 3.50 -22.05
CA GLY A 46 -4.92 3.71 -23.10
C GLY A 46 -5.85 2.50 -23.27
N PRO A 47 -6.47 2.28 -24.44
CA PRO A 47 -7.31 1.12 -24.69
C PRO A 47 -6.55 -0.19 -24.44
N SER A 48 -7.04 -1.01 -23.52
CA SER A 48 -6.40 -2.26 -23.11
C SER A 48 -7.42 -3.27 -22.58
N ASN A 49 -6.98 -4.51 -22.40
CA ASN A 49 -7.82 -5.60 -21.87
C ASN A 49 -7.64 -5.83 -20.38
N PHE A 50 -6.93 -4.96 -19.67
CA PHE A 50 -6.80 -5.07 -18.22
C PHE A 50 -8.07 -4.62 -17.51
N LEU A 51 -8.49 -5.40 -16.50
CA LEU A 51 -9.51 -5.01 -15.53
C LEU A 51 -8.86 -4.77 -14.17
N VAL A 52 -9.33 -3.76 -13.46
CA VAL A 52 -8.80 -3.34 -12.16
C VAL A 52 -9.91 -2.95 -11.20
N GLY A 53 -9.64 -3.03 -9.89
CA GLY A 53 -10.53 -2.52 -8.86
C GLY A 53 -10.09 -1.12 -8.41
N ARG A 54 -10.74 -0.08 -8.90
CA ARG A 54 -10.47 1.29 -8.49
C ARG A 54 -11.29 1.65 -7.26
N PRO A 55 -10.68 2.20 -6.19
CA PRO A 55 -11.42 2.67 -5.02
C PRO A 55 -12.42 3.76 -5.38
N GLU A 56 -13.63 3.66 -4.84
CA GLU A 56 -14.59 4.77 -4.85
C GLU A 56 -14.36 5.61 -3.60
N PHE A 57 -13.92 6.86 -3.78
CA PHE A 57 -13.50 7.68 -2.65
C PHE A 57 -13.53 9.17 -2.94
N ASP A 58 -14.13 9.93 -2.04
CA ASP A 58 -14.06 11.39 -1.99
C ASP A 58 -13.58 11.84 -0.61
N PHE A 59 -12.36 12.38 -0.54
CA PHE A 59 -11.80 12.89 0.72
C PHE A 59 -12.58 14.08 1.27
N GLY A 60 -13.28 14.82 0.40
CA GLY A 60 -14.17 15.93 0.79
C GLY A 60 -15.25 15.54 1.79
N PHE A 61 -15.68 14.27 1.76
CA PHE A 61 -16.69 13.73 2.68
C PHE A 61 -16.26 13.83 4.15
N TYR A 62 -14.96 13.76 4.42
CA TYR A 62 -14.40 13.79 5.78
C TYR A 62 -14.05 15.22 6.26
N LYS A 63 -14.25 16.23 5.42
CA LYS A 63 -13.97 17.63 5.75
C LYS A 63 -14.70 18.10 7.01
N PRO A 64 -16.01 17.87 7.20
CA PRO A 64 -16.74 18.30 8.41
C PRO A 64 -16.11 17.74 9.68
N TRP A 65 -15.76 16.45 9.72
CA TRP A 65 -15.13 15.82 10.86
C TRP A 65 -13.78 16.44 11.21
N ILE A 66 -12.97 16.76 10.19
CA ILE A 66 -11.64 17.38 10.37
C ILE A 66 -11.78 18.83 10.84
N ASP A 67 -12.66 19.61 10.23
CA ASP A 67 -12.86 21.03 10.57
C ASP A 67 -13.40 21.24 11.99
N GLU A 68 -14.21 20.31 12.49
CA GLU A 68 -14.73 20.35 13.86
C GLU A 68 -13.63 20.14 14.92
N ARG A 69 -12.58 19.38 14.61
CA ARG A 69 -11.56 18.91 15.56
C ARG A 69 -10.23 19.59 15.48
N PHE A 70 -9.94 20.27 14.35
CA PHE A 70 -8.64 20.83 14.03
C PHE A 70 -8.78 22.26 13.48
N GLU A 71 -7.62 22.95 13.36
CA GLU A 71 -7.57 24.30 12.79
C GLU A 71 -8.14 24.35 11.35
N PRO A 72 -8.75 25.47 10.92
CA PRO A 72 -9.43 25.60 9.63
C PRO A 72 -8.60 25.25 8.39
N ARG A 73 -7.26 25.30 8.51
CA ARG A 73 -6.31 24.97 7.43
C ARG A 73 -5.97 23.48 7.36
N ARG A 74 -6.34 22.68 8.37
CA ARG A 74 -5.91 21.28 8.47
C ARG A 74 -6.38 20.44 7.29
N PHE A 75 -7.67 20.50 6.96
CA PHE A 75 -8.22 19.79 5.80
C PHE A 75 -7.51 20.17 4.51
N SER A 76 -7.34 21.48 4.25
CA SER A 76 -6.66 21.95 3.04
C SER A 76 -5.22 21.46 2.93
N GLN A 77 -4.49 21.42 4.06
CA GLN A 77 -3.13 20.88 4.11
C GLN A 77 -3.10 19.38 3.79
N LEU A 78 -3.98 18.59 4.40
CA LEU A 78 -4.09 17.15 4.13
C LEU A 78 -4.45 16.92 2.66
N ASN A 79 -5.46 17.63 2.17
CA ASN A 79 -5.93 17.43 0.80
C ASN A 79 -4.89 17.80 -0.27
N SER A 80 -4.07 18.84 -0.04
CA SER A 80 -3.08 19.32 -1.02
C SER A 80 -1.73 18.60 -0.95
N LYS A 81 -1.36 18.01 0.22
CA LYS A 81 -0.04 17.43 0.44
C LYS A 81 -0.02 15.90 0.42
N MET A 82 -1.15 15.27 0.73
CA MET A 82 -1.25 13.81 0.80
C MET A 82 -1.70 13.23 -0.54
N GLY A 83 -1.08 12.14 -0.94
CA GLY A 83 -1.58 11.28 -2.00
C GLY A 83 -2.78 10.45 -1.55
N ASN A 84 -3.39 9.74 -2.47
CA ASN A 84 -4.62 9.00 -2.20
C ASN A 84 -4.42 7.86 -1.20
N THR A 85 -3.26 7.19 -1.20
CA THR A 85 -2.93 6.14 -0.23
C THR A 85 -3.10 6.61 1.22
N VAL A 86 -2.61 7.80 1.56
CA VAL A 86 -2.75 8.39 2.90
C VAL A 86 -4.20 8.82 3.16
N LYS A 87 -4.87 9.42 2.17
CA LYS A 87 -6.27 9.87 2.30
C LYS A 87 -7.24 8.70 2.51
N TYR A 88 -7.02 7.56 1.85
CA TYR A 88 -7.81 6.34 2.07
C TYR A 88 -7.70 5.85 3.52
N ALA A 89 -6.47 5.81 4.06
CA ALA A 89 -6.25 5.42 5.45
C ALA A 89 -6.94 6.38 6.43
N ILE A 90 -6.88 7.70 6.19
CA ILE A 90 -7.56 8.70 7.01
C ILE A 90 -9.08 8.50 6.96
N GLY A 91 -9.66 8.34 5.76
CA GLY A 91 -11.09 8.12 5.59
C GLY A 91 -11.57 6.86 6.30
N ALA A 92 -10.87 5.73 6.10
CA ALA A 92 -11.19 4.48 6.77
C ALA A 92 -11.02 4.58 8.30
N PHE A 93 -10.03 5.31 8.81
CA PHE A 93 -9.88 5.56 10.25
C PHE A 93 -11.05 6.36 10.82
N ILE A 94 -11.50 7.43 10.16
CA ILE A 94 -12.64 8.23 10.62
C ILE A 94 -13.91 7.36 10.68
N GLN A 95 -14.14 6.47 9.71
CA GLN A 95 -15.27 5.51 9.75
C GLN A 95 -15.20 4.58 10.97
N CYS A 96 -13.99 4.17 11.41
CA CYS A 96 -13.83 3.33 12.60
C CYS A 96 -14.38 3.99 13.87
N LEU A 97 -14.31 5.32 13.96
CA LEU A 97 -14.72 6.08 15.16
C LEU A 97 -16.24 6.21 15.28
N GLU A 98 -16.99 6.02 14.19
CA GLU A 98 -18.44 6.18 14.16
C GLU A 98 -19.20 5.04 14.84
N LYS A 99 -18.61 3.82 14.83
CA LYS A 99 -19.31 2.59 15.29
C LYS A 99 -19.50 2.52 16.80
N ASN A 100 -18.55 3.07 17.57
CA ASN A 100 -18.60 3.09 19.01
C ASN A 100 -18.39 4.54 19.51
N PRO A 101 -19.45 5.31 19.75
CA PRO A 101 -19.32 6.68 20.25
C PRO A 101 -18.47 6.76 21.51
N GLY A 102 -17.53 7.69 21.56
CA GLY A 102 -16.59 7.85 22.68
C GLY A 102 -15.27 7.09 22.53
N ILE A 103 -15.12 6.18 21.56
CA ILE A 103 -13.86 5.45 21.33
C ILE A 103 -12.70 6.38 20.95
N GLU A 104 -12.99 7.49 20.27
CA GLU A 104 -12.01 8.54 19.96
C GLU A 104 -11.39 9.14 21.24
N SER A 105 -12.22 9.45 22.24
CA SER A 105 -11.74 9.95 23.53
C SER A 105 -10.91 8.90 24.26
N LEU A 106 -11.35 7.64 24.25
CA LEU A 106 -10.61 6.56 24.88
C LEU A 106 -9.23 6.35 24.24
N LEU A 107 -9.12 6.39 22.91
CA LEU A 107 -7.84 6.29 22.20
C LEU A 107 -6.84 7.36 22.67
N ARG A 108 -7.30 8.59 22.82
CA ARG A 108 -6.50 9.70 23.34
C ARG A 108 -6.11 9.51 24.80
N ASP A 109 -7.09 9.14 25.64
CA ASP A 109 -6.93 9.11 27.10
C ASP A 109 -6.06 7.94 27.58
N LEU A 110 -5.96 6.86 26.79
CA LEU A 110 -5.08 5.72 27.07
C LEU A 110 -3.60 6.03 26.85
N GLY A 111 -3.26 7.12 26.16
CA GLY A 111 -1.88 7.57 25.99
C GLY A 111 -0.98 6.48 25.37
N ALA A 112 0.03 6.04 26.13
CA ALA A 112 0.99 5.03 25.68
C ALA A 112 0.37 3.62 25.47
N GLN A 113 -0.82 3.35 25.99
CA GLN A 113 -1.51 2.06 25.84
C GLN A 113 -2.44 1.99 24.60
N ALA A 114 -2.51 3.06 23.81
CA ALA A 114 -3.15 3.06 22.50
C ALA A 114 -2.07 3.05 21.41
N HIS A 115 -2.01 1.99 20.59
CA HIS A 115 -0.98 1.83 19.55
C HIS A 115 -1.57 1.99 18.14
N VAL A 116 -0.73 2.26 17.15
CA VAL A 116 -1.08 2.32 15.73
C VAL A 116 -0.15 1.42 14.93
N TYR A 117 -0.72 0.43 14.22
CA TYR A 117 -0.01 -0.49 13.32
C TYR A 117 -0.66 -0.44 11.94
N VAL A 118 -0.36 0.62 11.18
CA VAL A 118 -0.95 0.86 9.87
C VAL A 118 0.14 1.05 8.83
N GLY A 119 0.12 0.21 7.81
CA GLY A 119 1.14 0.17 6.77
C GLY A 119 0.58 0.30 5.35
N THR A 120 1.50 0.17 4.39
CA THR A 120 1.21 0.10 2.97
C THR A 120 2.15 -0.91 2.32
N GLY A 121 1.67 -1.71 1.38
CA GLY A 121 2.50 -2.66 0.65
C GLY A 121 3.30 -2.00 -0.47
N LEU A 122 2.73 -1.00 -1.12
CA LEU A 122 3.29 -0.38 -2.33
C LEU A 122 3.71 1.09 -2.14
N GLY A 123 3.37 1.74 -1.02
CA GLY A 123 3.52 3.19 -0.89
C GLY A 123 2.55 3.94 -1.80
N ASP A 124 2.84 5.19 -2.14
CA ASP A 124 2.03 5.96 -3.09
C ASP A 124 2.72 6.01 -4.47
N PHE A 125 2.63 4.92 -5.23
CA PHE A 125 3.23 4.82 -6.56
C PHE A 125 2.80 5.91 -7.53
N PRO A 126 1.52 6.31 -7.63
CA PRO A 126 1.11 7.38 -8.54
C PRO A 126 1.84 8.70 -8.27
N LEU A 127 1.91 9.08 -6.99
CA LEU A 127 2.62 10.31 -6.59
C LEU A 127 4.14 10.18 -6.83
N GLN A 128 4.74 9.05 -6.44
CA GLN A 128 6.17 8.81 -6.64
C GLN A 128 6.54 8.88 -8.13
N TYR A 129 5.74 8.29 -9.00
CA TYR A 129 5.93 8.35 -10.44
C TYR A 129 5.92 9.78 -10.98
N GLU A 130 4.93 10.59 -10.59
CA GLU A 130 4.86 12.00 -10.97
C GLU A 130 6.09 12.81 -10.51
N LEU A 131 6.57 12.55 -9.29
CA LEU A 131 7.75 13.22 -8.74
C LEU A 131 9.02 12.83 -9.50
N VAL A 132 9.17 11.56 -9.84
CA VAL A 132 10.31 11.07 -10.65
C VAL A 132 10.30 11.71 -12.03
N LEU A 133 9.13 11.79 -12.69
CA LEU A 133 9.02 12.44 -13.99
C LEU A 133 9.36 13.94 -13.94
N ARG A 134 8.94 14.65 -12.89
CA ARG A 134 9.28 16.07 -12.69
C ARG A 134 10.78 16.26 -12.50
N TYR A 135 11.39 15.43 -11.64
CA TYR A 135 12.83 15.44 -11.43
C TYR A 135 13.59 15.16 -12.74
N HIS A 136 13.22 14.10 -13.46
CA HIS A 136 13.86 13.74 -14.72
C HIS A 136 13.78 14.86 -15.76
N ARG A 137 12.60 15.47 -15.93
CA ARG A 137 12.43 16.63 -16.85
C ARG A 137 13.28 17.84 -16.45
N ALA A 138 13.39 18.10 -15.15
CA ALA A 138 14.23 19.19 -14.65
C ALA A 138 15.72 18.89 -14.87
N GLN A 139 16.16 17.66 -14.58
CA GLN A 139 17.54 17.21 -14.79
C GLN A 139 17.93 17.30 -16.27
N LYS A 140 17.06 16.85 -17.18
CA LYS A 140 17.30 16.94 -18.63
C LYS A 140 17.49 18.40 -19.08
N LYS A 141 16.61 19.30 -18.66
CA LYS A 141 16.70 20.74 -18.98
C LYS A 141 17.97 21.37 -18.38
N TRP A 142 18.33 21.00 -17.17
CA TRP A 142 19.52 21.46 -16.49
C TRP A 142 20.81 21.05 -17.22
N ASN A 143 20.93 19.77 -17.55
CA ASN A 143 22.07 19.25 -18.27
C ASN A 143 22.21 19.88 -19.65
N GLN A 144 21.11 19.99 -20.41
CA GLN A 144 21.11 20.62 -21.72
C GLN A 144 21.55 22.10 -21.67
N PHE A 145 21.12 22.83 -20.63
CA PHE A 145 21.48 24.24 -20.46
C PHE A 145 22.98 24.41 -20.27
N TRP A 146 23.57 23.65 -19.35
CA TRP A 146 24.99 23.79 -19.02
C TRP A 146 25.94 23.15 -20.05
N CYS A 147 25.43 22.35 -20.98
CA CYS A 147 26.15 21.81 -22.14
C CYS A 147 26.10 22.73 -23.37
N ARG A 148 25.56 23.94 -23.28
CA ARG A 148 25.62 24.93 -24.36
C ARG A 148 27.01 25.53 -24.46
N ASP A 149 27.40 25.96 -25.68
CA ASP A 149 28.73 26.50 -25.97
C ASP A 149 29.07 27.74 -25.13
N GLU A 150 28.09 28.53 -24.73
CA GLU A 150 28.24 29.71 -23.87
C GLU A 150 28.62 29.36 -22.42
N HIS A 151 28.32 28.15 -21.98
CA HIS A 151 28.54 27.70 -20.59
C HIS A 151 29.61 26.62 -20.48
N HIS A 152 30.14 26.10 -21.61
CA HIS A 152 31.01 24.92 -21.62
C HIS A 152 32.15 25.03 -22.61
N SER A 153 33.27 25.58 -22.15
CA SER A 153 34.45 25.83 -22.99
C SER A 153 35.05 24.54 -23.57
N GLU A 154 35.15 23.47 -22.80
CA GLU A 154 35.70 22.18 -23.21
C GLU A 154 34.82 21.50 -24.28
N LEU A 155 33.51 21.44 -24.10
CA LEU A 155 32.57 20.87 -25.07
C LEU A 155 32.53 21.70 -26.37
N ARG A 156 32.63 23.02 -26.28
CA ARG A 156 32.75 23.90 -27.44
C ARG A 156 34.01 23.56 -28.25
N SER A 157 35.17 23.36 -27.56
CA SER A 157 36.40 22.97 -28.19
C SER A 157 36.30 21.59 -28.85
N TYR A 158 35.63 20.63 -28.21
CA TYR A 158 35.32 19.33 -28.76
C TYR A 158 34.52 19.43 -30.07
N ARG A 159 33.47 20.25 -30.12
CA ARG A 159 32.59 20.38 -31.30
C ARG A 159 33.30 20.91 -32.54
N VAL A 160 34.31 21.76 -32.38
CA VAL A 160 35.12 22.30 -33.49
C VAL A 160 36.34 21.45 -33.85
N ALA A 161 36.65 20.42 -33.06
CA ALA A 161 37.79 19.54 -33.30
C ALA A 161 37.58 18.61 -34.51
N THR A 162 38.70 18.10 -35.06
CA THR A 162 38.64 17.11 -36.13
C THR A 162 38.00 15.80 -35.64
N ALA A 163 37.47 14.99 -36.58
CA ALA A 163 36.90 13.68 -36.21
C ALA A 163 37.90 12.78 -35.46
N ARG A 164 39.19 12.83 -35.84
CA ARG A 164 40.26 12.10 -35.18
C ARG A 164 40.49 12.59 -33.74
N ASP A 165 40.51 13.89 -33.54
CA ASP A 165 40.72 14.48 -32.21
C ASP A 165 39.50 14.26 -31.33
N ARG A 166 38.29 14.38 -31.86
CA ARG A 166 37.06 14.05 -31.13
C ARG A 166 37.06 12.62 -30.60
N LYS A 167 37.42 11.65 -31.45
CA LYS A 167 37.55 10.26 -31.03
C LYS A 167 38.57 10.11 -29.88
N ARG A 168 39.78 10.71 -30.05
CA ARG A 168 40.79 10.68 -28.98
C ARG A 168 40.29 11.27 -27.68
N ILE A 169 39.64 12.44 -27.72
CA ILE A 169 39.07 13.09 -26.52
C ILE A 169 38.04 12.18 -25.84
N CYS A 170 37.12 11.56 -26.61
CA CYS A 170 36.17 10.61 -26.06
C CYS A 170 36.84 9.39 -25.43
N ASP A 171 37.84 8.80 -26.11
CA ASP A 171 38.57 7.65 -25.60
C ASP A 171 39.35 8.00 -24.31
N ASP A 172 40.05 9.15 -24.31
CA ASP A 172 40.82 9.63 -23.15
C ASP A 172 39.96 9.95 -21.94
N LEU A 173 38.75 10.46 -22.13
CA LEU A 173 37.83 10.85 -21.07
C LEU A 173 36.86 9.74 -20.68
N GLY A 174 36.76 8.66 -21.43
CA GLY A 174 35.73 7.64 -21.27
C GLY A 174 34.32 8.18 -21.52
N ALA A 175 34.17 9.08 -22.51
CA ALA A 175 32.89 9.69 -22.81
C ALA A 175 31.93 8.68 -23.46
N PRO A 176 30.61 8.81 -23.24
CA PRO A 176 29.63 8.01 -23.98
C PRO A 176 29.69 8.34 -25.50
N PRO A 177 29.05 7.52 -26.35
CA PRO A 177 29.00 7.79 -27.78
C PRO A 177 28.46 9.19 -28.10
N ASP A 178 29.08 9.87 -29.09
CA ASP A 178 28.61 11.18 -29.55
C ASP A 178 27.28 11.01 -30.28
N PRO A 179 26.19 11.67 -29.85
CA PRO A 179 24.90 11.59 -30.51
C PRO A 179 24.91 11.97 -31.99
N ALA A 180 25.87 12.83 -32.42
CA ALA A 180 26.02 13.22 -33.81
C ALA A 180 26.50 12.07 -34.74
N GLY A 181 27.00 10.98 -34.20
CA GLY A 181 27.45 9.80 -34.93
C GLY A 181 26.50 8.60 -34.84
N ILE A 182 25.35 8.75 -34.22
CA ILE A 182 24.39 7.68 -33.97
C ILE A 182 23.34 7.62 -35.08
N ASP A 183 23.03 6.40 -35.52
CA ASP A 183 21.90 6.14 -36.42
C ASP A 183 20.60 6.08 -35.63
N PRO A 184 19.69 7.05 -35.80
CA PRO A 184 18.43 7.12 -35.04
C PRO A 184 17.48 5.95 -35.35
N ASP A 185 17.69 5.21 -36.42
CA ASP A 185 16.88 4.03 -36.77
C ASP A 185 17.31 2.76 -36.00
N VAL A 186 18.51 2.77 -35.39
CA VAL A 186 19.10 1.61 -34.70
C VAL A 186 19.18 1.80 -33.21
N GLU A 187 19.36 3.04 -32.72
CA GLU A 187 19.56 3.35 -31.31
C GLU A 187 18.59 4.43 -30.83
N ASP A 188 18.26 4.41 -29.53
CA ASP A 188 17.49 5.48 -28.88
C ASP A 188 18.35 6.75 -28.79
N LEU A 189 18.16 7.64 -29.77
CA LEU A 189 18.86 8.91 -29.85
C LEU A 189 18.60 9.79 -28.62
N ASP A 190 17.38 9.80 -28.09
CA ASP A 190 17.04 10.60 -26.91
C ASP A 190 17.81 10.13 -25.68
N GLU A 191 17.91 8.81 -25.45
CA GLU A 191 18.70 8.25 -24.35
C GLU A 191 20.19 8.58 -24.51
N THR A 192 20.72 8.48 -25.73
CA THR A 192 22.14 8.79 -26.00
C THR A 192 22.43 10.27 -25.76
N VAL A 193 21.56 11.19 -26.21
CA VAL A 193 21.68 12.63 -25.93
C VAL A 193 21.65 12.91 -24.43
N GLU A 194 20.78 12.22 -23.68
CA GLU A 194 20.72 12.39 -22.22
C GLU A 194 21.99 11.90 -21.52
N ARG A 195 22.53 10.74 -21.90
CA ARG A 195 23.79 10.21 -21.38
C ARG A 195 24.97 11.13 -21.72
N TRP A 196 25.01 11.66 -22.93
CA TRP A 196 26.00 12.63 -23.39
C TRP A 196 25.97 13.91 -22.56
N ASN A 197 24.81 14.51 -22.40
CA ASN A 197 24.66 15.70 -21.59
C ASN A 197 24.95 15.46 -20.10
N ALA A 198 24.58 14.29 -19.56
CA ALA A 198 24.88 13.93 -18.16
C ALA A 198 26.40 13.76 -17.92
N PHE A 199 27.14 13.29 -18.90
CA PHE A 199 28.60 13.19 -18.82
C PHE A 199 29.27 14.57 -18.89
N TRP A 200 28.90 15.37 -19.88
CA TRP A 200 29.56 16.66 -20.10
C TRP A 200 29.18 17.72 -19.08
N VAL A 201 27.98 17.73 -18.55
CA VAL A 201 27.55 18.72 -17.54
C VAL A 201 28.49 18.77 -16.33
N LEU A 202 29.10 17.65 -15.97
CA LEU A 202 30.04 17.57 -14.85
C LEU A 202 31.34 18.37 -15.09
N ARG A 203 31.63 18.70 -16.34
CA ARG A 203 32.82 19.45 -16.79
C ARG A 203 32.52 20.89 -17.19
N SER A 204 31.26 21.32 -17.06
CA SER A 204 30.84 22.68 -17.44
C SER A 204 31.48 23.73 -16.52
N ASP A 205 32.34 24.56 -17.07
CA ASP A 205 32.93 25.68 -16.35
C ASP A 205 31.88 26.73 -15.93
N GLY A 206 30.84 26.90 -16.71
CA GLY A 206 29.69 27.72 -16.36
C GLY A 206 28.94 27.19 -15.14
N LEU A 207 28.68 25.87 -15.09
CA LEU A 207 28.05 25.24 -13.94
C LEU A 207 28.92 25.34 -12.69
N HIS A 208 30.23 25.12 -12.79
CA HIS A 208 31.13 25.23 -11.65
C HIS A 208 31.10 26.63 -11.04
N ARG A 209 31.16 27.71 -11.86
CA ARG A 209 31.01 29.09 -11.38
C ARG A 209 29.66 29.34 -10.72
N TYR A 210 28.58 28.83 -11.28
CA TYR A 210 27.25 28.92 -10.66
C TYR A 210 27.20 28.24 -9.31
N LEU A 211 27.77 27.00 -9.20
CA LEU A 211 27.77 26.24 -7.95
C LEU A 211 28.64 26.91 -6.85
N GLU A 212 29.74 27.56 -7.19
CA GLU A 212 30.52 28.36 -6.24
C GLU A 212 29.69 29.50 -5.64
N ARG A 213 29.00 30.27 -6.49
CA ARG A 213 28.08 31.32 -6.08
C ARG A 213 26.89 30.78 -5.27
N SER A 214 26.37 29.64 -5.63
CA SER A 214 25.29 28.95 -4.91
C SER A 214 25.74 28.52 -3.50
N ARG A 215 26.99 28.06 -3.33
CA ARG A 215 27.56 27.72 -2.01
C ARG A 215 27.61 28.93 -1.09
N GLU A 216 27.94 30.10 -1.60
CA GLU A 216 27.93 31.35 -0.83
C GLU A 216 26.53 31.65 -0.28
N VAL A 217 25.51 31.55 -1.12
CA VAL A 217 24.12 31.76 -0.73
C VAL A 217 23.67 30.75 0.32
N GLU A 218 24.01 29.46 0.13
CA GLU A 218 23.58 28.38 1.04
C GLU A 218 24.42 28.36 2.34
N GLY A 219 25.63 28.85 2.31
CA GLY A 219 26.52 28.97 3.48
C GLY A 219 26.07 30.00 4.51
N GLU A 220 25.13 30.90 4.17
CA GLU A 220 24.58 31.83 5.15
C GLU A 220 23.87 31.08 6.29
N GLY A 221 24.22 31.47 7.55
CA GLY A 221 23.63 30.93 8.78
C GLY A 221 22.65 31.88 9.46
N VAL A 222 22.00 31.41 10.52
CA VAL A 222 21.17 32.25 11.39
C VAL A 222 22.10 33.15 12.22
N THR A 223 21.83 34.46 12.22
CA THR A 223 22.50 35.42 13.06
C THR A 223 21.55 35.95 14.15
N GLY A 224 22.01 36.01 15.40
CA GLY A 224 21.18 36.44 16.52
C GLY A 224 20.23 35.35 17.05
N ASP A 225 19.03 35.74 17.45
CA ASP A 225 18.01 34.85 17.97
C ASP A 225 17.55 33.82 16.92
N ILE A 226 17.62 32.52 17.26
CA ILE A 226 17.37 31.41 16.34
C ILE A 226 15.89 31.38 15.92
N ASP A 227 14.96 31.59 16.84
CA ASP A 227 13.54 31.46 16.57
C ASP A 227 13.02 32.56 15.64
N ASN A 228 13.49 33.76 15.81
CA ASN A 228 13.16 34.89 14.94
C ASN A 228 13.97 34.87 13.63
N GLY A 229 15.25 34.45 13.71
CA GLY A 229 16.20 34.49 12.60
C GLY A 229 15.94 33.43 11.50
N LYS A 230 15.46 32.23 11.86
CA LYS A 230 15.29 31.13 10.89
C LYS A 230 14.33 31.46 9.72
N GLY A 231 13.23 32.14 9.99
CA GLY A 231 12.27 32.53 8.94
C GLY A 231 12.84 33.59 8.00
N LEU A 232 13.63 34.51 8.53
CA LEU A 232 14.32 35.56 7.75
C LEU A 232 15.43 34.95 6.89
N LEU A 233 16.20 34.02 7.43
CA LEU A 233 17.25 33.30 6.68
C LEU A 233 16.67 32.55 5.49
N ILE A 234 15.57 31.78 5.67
CA ILE A 234 14.92 31.04 4.58
C ILE A 234 14.46 31.99 3.47
N ARG A 235 13.80 33.09 3.82
CA ARG A 235 13.34 34.10 2.84
C ARG A 235 14.53 34.72 2.10
N ARG A 236 15.61 35.04 2.78
CA ARG A 236 16.84 35.61 2.20
C ARG A 236 17.45 34.62 1.21
N LYS A 237 17.66 33.37 1.59
CA LYS A 237 18.19 32.31 0.70
C LYS A 237 17.34 32.12 -0.55
N ILE A 238 16.00 32.06 -0.41
CA ILE A 238 15.08 31.96 -1.55
C ILE A 238 15.23 33.17 -2.49
N SER A 239 15.29 34.38 -1.95
CA SER A 239 15.45 35.61 -2.74
C SER A 239 16.81 35.66 -3.46
N SER A 240 17.89 35.33 -2.74
CA SER A 240 19.26 35.34 -3.30
C SER A 240 19.42 34.28 -4.39
N ARG A 241 18.85 33.09 -4.21
CA ARG A 241 18.83 32.06 -5.23
C ARG A 241 18.06 32.48 -6.48
N LYS A 242 16.88 33.11 -6.34
CA LYS A 242 16.13 33.64 -7.48
C LYS A 242 16.93 34.67 -8.29
N LYS A 243 17.68 35.54 -7.58
CA LYS A 243 18.56 36.52 -8.24
C LYS A 243 19.71 35.83 -8.97
N LEU A 244 20.35 34.85 -8.34
CA LEU A 244 21.43 34.06 -8.95
C LEU A 244 20.95 33.33 -10.22
N ASN A 245 19.80 32.65 -10.16
CA ASN A 245 19.23 31.97 -11.32
C ASN A 245 18.90 32.93 -12.48
N ALA A 246 18.39 34.11 -12.15
CA ALA A 246 18.10 35.15 -13.14
C ALA A 246 19.40 35.71 -13.77
N GLU A 247 20.47 35.89 -12.99
CA GLU A 247 21.77 36.35 -13.48
C GLU A 247 22.37 35.38 -14.50
N TYR A 248 22.28 34.06 -14.25
CA TYR A 248 22.77 33.04 -15.17
C TYR A 248 21.77 32.65 -16.28
N GLY A 249 20.52 33.07 -16.16
CA GLY A 249 19.44 32.66 -17.08
C GLY A 249 19.15 31.16 -17.05
N CYS A 250 19.57 30.46 -15.97
CA CYS A 250 19.49 29.01 -15.88
C CYS A 250 18.08 28.53 -15.49
N PRO A 251 17.69 27.30 -15.89
CA PRO A 251 16.46 26.68 -15.44
C PRO A 251 16.50 26.39 -13.93
N THR A 252 15.34 26.06 -13.36
CA THR A 252 15.25 25.60 -11.98
C THR A 252 16.13 24.38 -11.78
N GLU A 253 16.91 24.38 -10.70
CA GLU A 253 17.80 23.30 -10.34
C GLU A 253 17.02 22.00 -10.10
N PRO A 254 17.54 20.82 -10.49
CA PRO A 254 16.84 19.54 -10.35
C PRO A 254 16.41 19.24 -8.91
N TRP A 255 17.25 19.57 -7.92
CA TRP A 255 16.90 19.35 -6.49
C TRP A 255 15.78 20.27 -5.98
N ASN A 256 15.52 21.41 -6.65
CA ASN A 256 14.39 22.29 -6.34
C ASN A 256 13.11 21.91 -7.13
N ALA A 257 13.23 21.04 -8.13
CA ALA A 257 12.10 20.51 -8.86
C ALA A 257 11.38 19.36 -8.14
N VAL A 258 12.06 18.74 -7.17
CA VAL A 258 11.47 17.70 -6.31
C VAL A 258 10.52 18.36 -5.32
N ASP A 259 9.25 17.96 -5.38
CA ASP A 259 8.22 18.47 -4.49
C ASP A 259 8.47 17.97 -3.05
N PRO A 260 8.57 18.85 -2.04
CA PRO A 260 8.72 18.43 -0.65
C PRO A 260 7.55 17.59 -0.13
N ASN A 261 6.43 17.53 -0.81
CA ASN A 261 5.34 16.64 -0.51
C ASN A 261 5.73 15.15 -0.58
N LEU A 262 6.86 14.79 -1.20
CA LEU A 262 7.44 13.44 -1.08
C LEU A 262 7.53 12.98 0.39
N LEU A 263 7.99 13.86 1.29
CA LEU A 263 8.14 13.55 2.72
C LEU A 263 6.80 13.35 3.44
N TRP A 264 5.69 13.82 2.86
CA TRP A 264 4.34 13.65 3.39
C TRP A 264 3.67 12.38 2.88
N ASN A 265 4.37 11.56 2.11
CA ASN A 265 3.84 10.37 1.43
C ASN A 265 4.80 9.17 1.51
N ILE A 266 5.80 9.20 2.40
CA ILE A 266 6.64 8.03 2.68
C ILE A 266 5.82 6.97 3.43
N PRO A 267 6.23 5.69 3.41
CA PRO A 267 5.37 4.55 3.83
C PRO A 267 4.82 4.60 5.27
N ASN A 268 5.47 5.33 6.19
CA ASN A 268 4.98 5.47 7.57
C ASN A 268 3.93 6.58 7.77
N ILE A 269 3.66 7.41 6.77
CA ILE A 269 2.75 8.55 6.91
C ILE A 269 1.29 8.16 7.15
N PRO A 270 0.73 7.10 6.57
CA PRO A 270 -0.62 6.65 6.94
C PRO A 270 -0.76 6.45 8.46
N ALA A 271 0.16 5.70 9.08
CA ALA A 271 0.16 5.50 10.54
C ALA A 271 0.33 6.82 11.31
N ALA A 272 1.28 7.67 10.88
CA ALA A 272 1.54 8.95 11.52
C ALA A 272 0.33 9.89 11.45
N GLN A 273 -0.40 9.95 10.31
CA GLN A 273 -1.60 10.79 10.21
C GLN A 273 -2.75 10.27 11.08
N ILE A 274 -2.93 8.95 11.17
CA ILE A 274 -3.91 8.36 12.10
C ILE A 274 -3.55 8.70 13.55
N SER A 275 -2.29 8.55 13.95
CA SER A 275 -1.81 8.96 15.28
C SER A 275 -2.12 10.44 15.55
N MET A 276 -1.81 11.34 14.62
CA MET A 276 -2.05 12.78 14.77
C MET A 276 -3.56 13.12 14.85
N LEU A 277 -4.37 12.51 13.97
CA LEU A 277 -5.80 12.77 13.92
C LEU A 277 -6.55 12.16 15.12
N GLY A 278 -6.16 10.97 15.55
CA GLY A 278 -6.69 10.31 16.76
C GLY A 278 -6.05 10.79 18.06
N ARG A 279 -5.04 11.69 18.00
CA ARG A 279 -4.25 12.15 19.15
C ARG A 279 -3.70 10.98 19.99
N ILE A 280 -3.27 9.92 19.29
CA ILE A 280 -2.73 8.70 19.87
C ILE A 280 -1.23 8.91 20.10
N THR A 281 -0.76 8.74 21.32
CA THR A 281 0.63 9.01 21.71
C THR A 281 1.47 7.77 21.96
N GLY A 282 0.90 6.59 21.85
CA GLY A 282 1.61 5.32 21.97
C GLY A 282 2.40 4.95 20.70
N PRO A 283 3.04 3.78 20.70
CA PRO A 283 3.81 3.28 19.56
C PRO A 283 3.03 3.34 18.25
N THR A 284 3.68 3.95 17.24
CA THR A 284 3.12 4.11 15.89
C THR A 284 4.11 3.51 14.90
N ILE A 285 3.73 2.39 14.27
CA ILE A 285 4.60 1.59 13.39
C ILE A 285 3.85 1.32 12.09
N ALA A 286 4.58 1.36 10.97
CA ALA A 286 4.07 0.98 9.66
C ALA A 286 4.64 -0.39 9.25
N PRO A 287 3.93 -1.51 9.48
CA PRO A 287 4.36 -2.82 9.04
C PRO A 287 4.27 -2.95 7.52
N ILE A 288 5.21 -3.70 6.93
CA ILE A 288 5.22 -4.04 5.51
C ILE A 288 5.37 -5.55 5.40
N ALA A 289 4.34 -6.24 4.90
CA ALA A 289 4.31 -7.69 4.72
C ALA A 289 3.52 -8.10 3.47
N ALA A 290 3.62 -7.29 2.40
CA ALA A 290 2.91 -7.52 1.14
C ALA A 290 1.43 -7.91 1.38
N CYS A 291 0.90 -8.91 0.67
CA CYS A 291 -0.51 -9.29 0.76
C CYS A 291 -0.94 -9.88 2.12
N ALA A 292 0.02 -10.23 3.00
CA ALA A 292 -0.23 -10.65 4.38
C ALA A 292 -0.26 -9.48 5.39
N GLY A 293 -0.03 -8.23 4.92
CA GLY A 293 0.19 -7.05 5.76
C GLY A 293 -0.90 -6.80 6.79
N PHE A 294 -2.18 -6.94 6.42
CA PHE A 294 -3.28 -6.73 7.37
C PHE A 294 -3.26 -7.73 8.54
N SER A 295 -3.09 -9.02 8.24
CA SER A 295 -3.03 -10.06 9.27
C SER A 295 -1.76 -9.94 10.14
N VAL A 296 -0.63 -9.50 9.57
CA VAL A 296 0.59 -9.20 10.33
C VAL A 296 0.37 -8.00 11.27
N SER A 297 -0.31 -6.94 10.82
CA SER A 297 -0.69 -5.81 11.69
C SER A 297 -1.59 -6.27 12.84
N LEU A 298 -2.53 -7.19 12.56
CA LEU A 298 -3.40 -7.80 13.55
C LEU A 298 -2.60 -8.62 14.57
N LYS A 299 -1.62 -9.43 14.13
CA LYS A 299 -0.71 -10.18 15.04
C LYS A 299 0.03 -9.24 15.98
N MET A 300 0.60 -8.15 15.45
CA MET A 300 1.30 -7.16 16.27
C MET A 300 0.39 -6.58 17.37
N ALA A 301 -0.87 -6.30 17.03
CA ALA A 301 -1.84 -5.79 18.01
C ALA A 301 -2.19 -6.83 19.08
N ILE A 302 -2.45 -8.08 18.69
CA ILE A 302 -2.72 -9.18 19.63
C ILE A 302 -1.56 -9.33 20.61
N ASP A 303 -0.33 -9.36 20.11
CA ASP A 303 0.86 -9.51 20.94
C ASP A 303 1.04 -8.33 21.91
N ALA A 304 0.82 -7.09 21.44
CA ALA A 304 0.92 -5.90 22.29
C ALA A 304 -0.17 -5.89 23.38
N ILE A 305 -1.40 -6.31 23.06
CA ILE A 305 -2.50 -6.37 24.02
C ILE A 305 -2.27 -7.49 25.05
N ARG A 306 -1.95 -8.70 24.59
CA ARG A 306 -1.71 -9.86 25.48
C ARG A 306 -0.49 -9.68 26.37
N SER A 307 0.55 -8.98 25.89
CA SER A 307 1.71 -8.62 26.73
C SER A 307 1.43 -7.46 27.70
N GLY A 308 0.25 -6.84 27.65
CA GLY A 308 -0.13 -5.70 28.50
C GLY A 308 0.51 -4.36 28.10
N GLN A 309 1.17 -4.30 26.94
CA GLN A 309 1.74 -3.05 26.40
C GLN A 309 0.65 -2.12 25.86
N ALA A 310 -0.41 -2.70 25.29
CA ALA A 310 -1.55 -1.95 24.79
C ALA A 310 -2.87 -2.43 25.40
N ARG A 311 -3.88 -1.58 25.42
CA ARG A 311 -5.29 -1.91 25.67
C ARG A 311 -6.11 -1.86 24.40
N ILE A 312 -5.68 -1.03 23.46
CA ILE A 312 -6.35 -0.79 22.19
C ILE A 312 -5.32 -0.50 21.10
N CYS A 313 -5.57 -0.98 19.89
CA CYS A 313 -4.71 -0.74 18.74
C CYS A 313 -5.55 -0.34 17.52
N VAL A 314 -5.10 0.65 16.78
CA VAL A 314 -5.58 0.92 15.42
C VAL A 314 -4.68 0.17 14.46
N ILE A 315 -5.24 -0.75 13.69
CA ILE A 315 -4.50 -1.58 12.74
C ILE A 315 -5.01 -1.39 11.33
N GLY A 316 -4.22 -1.70 10.35
CA GLY A 316 -4.71 -1.76 8.97
C GLY A 316 -3.65 -1.59 7.91
N MET A 317 -4.15 -1.59 6.68
CA MET A 317 -3.35 -1.40 5.48
C MET A 317 -4.05 -0.44 4.53
N THR A 318 -3.24 0.25 3.73
CA THR A 318 -3.69 1.11 2.66
C THR A 318 -2.76 0.98 1.46
N ASP A 319 -3.31 0.86 0.26
CA ASP A 319 -2.53 0.83 -0.98
C ASP A 319 -3.14 1.76 -2.03
N PRO A 320 -2.32 2.28 -2.95
CA PRO A 320 -2.78 3.20 -3.97
C PRO A 320 -3.78 2.55 -4.93
N GLU A 321 -4.50 3.38 -5.66
CA GLU A 321 -5.25 2.92 -6.82
C GLU A 321 -4.33 2.24 -7.85
N PRO A 322 -4.88 1.31 -8.69
CA PRO A 322 -4.10 0.66 -9.73
C PRO A 322 -3.41 1.67 -10.65
N HIS A 323 -2.10 1.52 -10.80
CA HIS A 323 -1.24 2.38 -11.60
C HIS A 323 -0.51 1.58 -12.70
N ALA A 324 -0.10 2.22 -13.79
CA ALA A 324 0.58 1.56 -14.90
C ALA A 324 1.82 0.77 -14.45
N LEU A 325 2.59 1.28 -13.48
CA LEU A 325 3.75 0.57 -12.94
C LEU A 325 3.36 -0.73 -12.23
N SER A 326 2.33 -0.71 -11.36
CA SER A 326 1.89 -1.90 -10.64
C SER A 326 1.25 -2.92 -11.60
N VAL A 327 0.34 -2.48 -12.47
CA VAL A 327 -0.31 -3.34 -13.47
C VAL A 327 0.74 -3.96 -14.40
N GLY A 328 1.69 -3.16 -14.91
CA GLY A 328 2.76 -3.64 -15.79
C GLY A 328 3.70 -4.63 -15.10
N ALA A 329 4.11 -4.36 -13.85
CA ALA A 329 4.99 -5.23 -13.08
C ALA A 329 4.35 -6.61 -12.82
N PHE A 330 3.10 -6.64 -12.36
CA PHE A 330 2.38 -7.90 -12.12
C PHE A 330 2.06 -8.64 -13.43
N PHE A 331 1.81 -7.93 -14.54
CA PHE A 331 1.68 -8.57 -15.85
C PHE A 331 3.01 -9.18 -16.32
N GLY A 332 4.12 -8.46 -16.17
CA GLY A 332 5.46 -8.98 -16.46
C GLY A 332 5.81 -10.23 -15.64
N ALA A 333 5.35 -10.28 -14.38
CA ALA A 333 5.45 -11.47 -13.52
C ALA A 333 4.49 -12.61 -13.89
N ARG A 334 3.67 -12.47 -14.92
CA ARG A 334 2.72 -13.48 -15.42
C ARG A 334 1.62 -13.89 -14.44
N VAL A 335 1.22 -12.98 -13.54
CA VAL A 335 0.18 -13.23 -12.54
C VAL A 335 -1.13 -12.45 -12.80
N LEU A 336 -1.20 -11.59 -13.84
CA LEU A 336 -2.40 -10.85 -14.20
C LEU A 336 -3.15 -11.44 -15.39
N SER A 337 -4.47 -11.39 -15.35
CA SER A 337 -5.37 -11.64 -16.47
C SER A 337 -5.38 -10.45 -17.44
N HIS A 338 -5.37 -10.73 -18.75
CA HIS A 338 -5.30 -9.74 -19.82
C HIS A 338 -6.24 -10.06 -20.99
N ASP A 339 -7.38 -10.71 -20.73
CA ASP A 339 -8.32 -11.12 -21.76
C ASP A 339 -9.63 -10.29 -21.78
N GLY A 340 -9.68 -9.22 -20.99
CA GLY A 340 -10.85 -8.34 -20.89
C GLY A 340 -12.01 -8.95 -20.10
N ARG A 341 -11.82 -10.12 -19.48
CA ARG A 341 -12.85 -10.83 -18.70
C ARG A 341 -12.41 -10.94 -17.24
N VAL A 342 -13.40 -10.95 -16.34
CA VAL A 342 -13.13 -11.19 -14.93
C VAL A 342 -12.58 -12.60 -14.75
N SER A 343 -11.37 -12.69 -14.20
CA SER A 343 -10.77 -13.94 -13.75
C SER A 343 -11.18 -14.18 -12.31
N LYS A 344 -11.76 -15.35 -12.05
CA LYS A 344 -12.33 -15.72 -10.75
C LYS A 344 -11.51 -16.85 -10.14
N PRO A 345 -11.28 -16.85 -8.80
CA PRO A 345 -10.67 -18.00 -8.13
C PRO A 345 -11.35 -19.31 -8.47
N PHE A 346 -10.58 -20.38 -8.52
CA PHE A 346 -11.05 -21.76 -8.79
C PHE A 346 -11.66 -22.02 -10.17
N THR A 347 -11.59 -21.06 -11.10
CA THR A 347 -12.12 -21.19 -12.45
C THR A 347 -11.00 -21.46 -13.47
N GLY A 348 -10.87 -20.65 -14.51
CA GLY A 348 -9.81 -20.78 -15.52
C GLY A 348 -8.41 -20.41 -15.05
N MET A 349 -8.28 -19.86 -13.87
CA MET A 349 -7.01 -19.49 -13.22
C MET A 349 -6.05 -18.69 -14.14
N ARG A 350 -6.59 -17.70 -14.86
CA ARG A 350 -5.90 -16.93 -15.91
C ARG A 350 -5.06 -15.77 -15.36
N GLY A 351 -5.06 -15.56 -14.05
CA GLY A 351 -4.38 -14.47 -13.36
C GLY A 351 -5.33 -13.57 -12.59
N THR A 352 -4.79 -12.78 -11.68
CA THR A 352 -5.55 -11.88 -10.81
C THR A 352 -5.87 -10.54 -11.47
N HIS A 353 -6.51 -9.64 -10.73
CA HIS A 353 -6.77 -8.24 -11.09
C HIS A 353 -6.30 -7.34 -9.94
N VAL A 354 -5.51 -6.32 -10.22
CA VAL A 354 -5.00 -5.37 -9.22
C VAL A 354 -6.12 -4.47 -8.72
N SER A 355 -6.15 -4.23 -7.41
CA SER A 355 -7.04 -3.27 -6.75
C SER A 355 -6.28 -2.46 -5.71
N GLY A 356 -6.87 -1.35 -5.24
CA GLY A 356 -6.31 -0.53 -4.16
C GLY A 356 -7.40 -0.01 -3.23
N GLY A 357 -7.01 0.67 -2.15
CA GLY A 357 -7.89 1.25 -1.15
C GLY A 357 -7.34 1.16 0.26
N ALA A 358 -8.22 1.05 1.26
CA ALA A 358 -7.83 0.90 2.67
C ALA A 358 -8.78 -0.02 3.44
N CYS A 359 -8.24 -0.63 4.49
CA CYS A 359 -9.01 -1.26 5.56
C CYS A 359 -8.33 -0.94 6.89
N ILE A 360 -9.07 -0.32 7.79
CA ILE A 360 -8.61 0.04 9.13
C ILE A 360 -9.57 -0.57 10.15
N TRP A 361 -9.02 -1.18 11.19
CA TRP A 361 -9.76 -1.69 12.33
C TRP A 361 -9.26 -1.07 13.62
N ILE A 362 -10.15 -0.95 14.60
CA ILE A 362 -9.81 -0.72 16.01
C ILE A 362 -10.03 -2.04 16.73
N VAL A 363 -8.95 -2.60 17.26
CA VAL A 363 -8.96 -3.86 18.01
C VAL A 363 -8.49 -3.62 19.44
N GLY A 364 -9.01 -4.39 20.40
CA GLY A 364 -8.64 -4.16 21.79
C GLY A 364 -8.98 -5.32 22.73
N ASP A 365 -8.56 -5.15 23.97
CA ASP A 365 -8.91 -6.01 25.10
C ASP A 365 -10.43 -5.97 25.29
N ALA A 366 -11.10 -7.06 24.92
CA ALA A 366 -12.55 -7.11 24.86
C ALA A 366 -13.20 -6.92 26.25
N GLU A 367 -12.65 -7.52 27.29
CA GLU A 367 -13.21 -7.38 28.64
C GLU A 367 -13.09 -5.94 29.14
N TYR A 368 -11.93 -5.32 28.90
CA TYR A 368 -11.70 -3.93 29.27
C TYR A 368 -12.64 -2.98 28.53
N LEU A 369 -12.80 -3.14 27.22
CA LEU A 369 -13.60 -2.24 26.37
C LEU A 369 -15.10 -2.44 26.59
N MET A 370 -15.58 -3.69 26.72
CA MET A 370 -16.97 -3.98 27.07
C MET A 370 -17.31 -3.45 28.49
N GLY A 371 -16.36 -3.55 29.42
CA GLY A 371 -16.48 -2.95 30.74
C GLY A 371 -16.58 -1.41 30.74
N LYS A 372 -16.16 -0.76 29.63
CA LYS A 372 -16.34 0.67 29.36
C LYS A 372 -17.63 1.01 28.59
N GLY A 373 -18.42 -0.01 28.22
CA GLY A 373 -19.67 0.15 27.48
C GLY A 373 -19.52 0.14 25.95
N PHE A 374 -18.37 -0.24 25.41
CA PHE A 374 -18.20 -0.41 23.97
C PHE A 374 -18.66 -1.79 23.51
N GLU A 375 -19.25 -1.86 22.33
CA GLU A 375 -19.76 -3.11 21.76
C GLU A 375 -18.78 -3.70 20.75
N PRO A 376 -18.43 -5.00 20.86
CA PRO A 376 -17.60 -5.66 19.87
C PRO A 376 -18.36 -5.86 18.56
N LEU A 377 -17.65 -5.71 17.45
CA LEU A 377 -18.15 -5.89 16.10
C LEU A 377 -17.68 -7.24 15.55
N GLY A 378 -18.56 -7.93 14.82
CA GLY A 378 -18.19 -9.16 14.10
C GLY A 378 -17.85 -10.33 15.02
N LEU A 379 -16.63 -10.84 14.95
CA LEU A 379 -16.16 -12.04 15.63
C LEU A 379 -15.07 -11.73 16.66
N GLU A 380 -14.93 -12.59 17.67
CA GLU A 380 -13.75 -12.63 18.54
C GLU A 380 -12.55 -13.11 17.74
N ILE A 381 -11.39 -12.46 17.91
CA ILE A 381 -10.15 -12.87 17.27
C ILE A 381 -9.37 -13.75 18.24
N LEU A 382 -9.18 -15.02 17.89
CA LEU A 382 -8.50 -15.98 18.75
C LEU A 382 -6.99 -15.92 18.58
N SER A 383 -6.49 -15.90 17.34
CA SER A 383 -5.04 -15.95 17.07
C SER A 383 -4.70 -15.47 15.66
N VAL A 384 -3.41 -15.22 15.46
CA VAL A 384 -2.82 -15.08 14.12
C VAL A 384 -1.48 -15.81 14.08
N GLY A 385 -1.38 -16.89 13.30
CA GLY A 385 -0.14 -17.56 13.00
C GLY A 385 0.59 -16.90 11.83
N VAL A 386 1.90 -16.74 11.92
CA VAL A 386 2.74 -16.14 10.88
C VAL A 386 3.95 -17.03 10.59
N SER A 387 4.23 -17.26 9.30
CA SER A 387 5.38 -18.03 8.85
C SER A 387 6.04 -17.40 7.62
N SER A 388 7.20 -17.92 7.26
CA SER A 388 7.90 -17.57 6.01
C SER A 388 8.23 -18.85 5.24
N ASP A 389 8.11 -18.77 3.91
CA ASP A 389 8.45 -19.88 3.01
C ASP A 389 9.96 -20.15 2.97
N ALA A 390 10.77 -19.10 3.07
CA ALA A 390 12.23 -19.13 2.96
C ALA A 390 12.76 -19.83 1.69
N ASP A 391 11.98 -19.79 0.61
CA ASP A 391 12.27 -20.50 -0.66
C ASP A 391 12.19 -19.52 -1.85
N HIS A 392 11.01 -19.25 -2.38
CA HIS A 392 10.82 -18.46 -3.59
C HIS A 392 10.07 -17.15 -3.33
N ILE A 393 10.44 -16.07 -4.08
CA ILE A 393 9.85 -14.74 -3.83
C ILE A 393 8.37 -14.63 -4.22
N ILE A 394 7.90 -15.39 -5.21
CA ILE A 394 6.53 -15.28 -5.75
C ILE A 394 5.72 -16.56 -5.52
N THR A 395 6.33 -17.72 -5.66
CA THR A 395 5.65 -19.02 -5.59
C THR A 395 5.57 -19.48 -4.13
N PRO A 396 4.37 -19.64 -3.54
CA PRO A 396 4.23 -20.16 -2.18
C PRO A 396 4.81 -21.58 -2.04
N SER A 397 5.47 -21.85 -0.91
CA SER A 397 5.92 -23.19 -0.56
C SER A 397 4.74 -24.07 -0.12
N GLU A 398 4.98 -25.36 0.08
CA GLU A 398 3.97 -26.24 0.68
C GLU A 398 3.91 -26.05 2.20
N GLU A 399 5.05 -25.98 2.86
CA GLU A 399 5.12 -25.99 4.33
C GLU A 399 4.88 -24.64 4.98
N GLY A 400 5.25 -23.51 4.34
CA GLY A 400 5.04 -22.18 4.93
C GLY A 400 3.57 -21.91 5.27
N PRO A 401 2.63 -22.00 4.31
CA PRO A 401 1.21 -21.82 4.59
C PRO A 401 0.66 -22.81 5.62
N ARG A 402 1.05 -24.10 5.53
CA ARG A 402 0.64 -25.14 6.50
C ARG A 402 1.13 -24.81 7.92
N LEU A 403 2.35 -24.30 8.04
CA LEU A 403 2.90 -23.88 9.33
C LEU A 403 2.12 -22.72 9.93
N ALA A 404 1.79 -21.69 9.14
CA ALA A 404 0.97 -20.56 9.60
C ALA A 404 -0.40 -21.02 10.11
N ILE A 405 -1.06 -21.96 9.40
CA ILE A 405 -2.35 -22.53 9.81
C ILE A 405 -2.19 -23.30 11.14
N ARG A 406 -1.22 -24.21 11.24
CA ARG A 406 -0.98 -25.00 12.47
C ARG A 406 -0.67 -24.12 13.68
N GLN A 407 0.15 -23.10 13.50
CA GLN A 407 0.46 -22.12 14.56
C GLN A 407 -0.79 -21.39 15.03
N ALA A 408 -1.63 -20.91 14.08
CA ALA A 408 -2.86 -20.22 14.42
C ALA A 408 -3.83 -21.10 15.19
N LEU A 409 -4.04 -22.34 14.77
CA LEU A 409 -4.90 -23.31 15.45
C LEU A 409 -4.38 -23.63 16.87
N ALA A 410 -3.07 -23.90 17.00
CA ALA A 410 -2.45 -24.21 18.28
C ALA A 410 -2.54 -23.03 19.27
N GLU A 411 -2.28 -21.79 18.81
CA GLU A 411 -2.41 -20.59 19.66
C GLU A 411 -3.87 -20.31 20.04
N ALA A 412 -4.82 -20.63 19.16
CA ALA A 412 -6.25 -20.50 19.42
C ALA A 412 -6.80 -21.61 20.34
N GLY A 413 -6.12 -22.72 20.50
CA GLY A 413 -6.64 -23.93 21.17
C GLY A 413 -7.82 -24.54 20.42
N ILE A 414 -7.79 -24.51 19.09
CA ILE A 414 -8.88 -25.00 18.20
C ILE A 414 -8.38 -26.23 17.45
N GLU A 415 -9.19 -27.28 17.47
CA GLU A 415 -8.93 -28.45 16.66
C GLU A 415 -9.30 -28.19 15.18
N PRO A 416 -8.58 -28.74 14.21
CA PRO A 416 -8.88 -28.56 12.80
C PRO A 416 -10.35 -28.85 12.44
N GLU A 417 -10.97 -29.83 13.08
CA GLU A 417 -12.34 -30.28 12.88
C GLU A 417 -13.39 -29.26 13.29
N ASP A 418 -13.06 -28.33 14.17
CA ASP A 418 -13.96 -27.28 14.65
C ASP A 418 -14.06 -26.10 13.66
N VAL A 419 -13.20 -26.04 12.65
CA VAL A 419 -13.20 -24.95 11.66
C VAL A 419 -14.37 -25.12 10.69
N ALA A 420 -15.37 -24.26 10.81
CA ALA A 420 -16.59 -24.30 10.01
C ALA A 420 -16.46 -23.63 8.65
N THR A 421 -15.64 -22.59 8.54
CA THR A 421 -15.45 -21.85 7.30
C THR A 421 -14.02 -21.37 7.14
N TRP A 422 -13.56 -21.29 5.90
CA TRP A 422 -12.23 -20.88 5.52
C TRP A 422 -12.28 -19.90 4.36
N ASP A 423 -11.68 -18.73 4.54
CA ASP A 423 -11.51 -17.76 3.47
C ASP A 423 -10.08 -17.85 2.92
N MET A 424 -9.97 -18.22 1.64
CA MET A 424 -8.70 -18.47 0.97
C MET A 424 -8.08 -17.19 0.42
N HIS A 425 -6.77 -17.20 0.29
CA HIS A 425 -6.05 -16.14 -0.42
C HIS A 425 -6.41 -16.12 -1.91
N ALA A 426 -6.55 -17.27 -2.52
CA ALA A 426 -6.91 -17.58 -3.90
C ALA A 426 -6.97 -16.38 -4.87
N THR A 427 -5.97 -16.29 -5.75
CA THR A 427 -5.72 -15.11 -6.60
C THR A 427 -6.19 -15.28 -8.04
N ALA A 428 -6.98 -16.32 -8.33
CA ALA A 428 -7.37 -16.71 -9.68
C ALA A 428 -6.17 -17.11 -10.57
N THR A 429 -5.09 -17.60 -9.97
CA THR A 429 -3.89 -18.14 -10.62
C THR A 429 -3.82 -19.66 -10.43
N PRO A 430 -2.94 -20.40 -11.15
CA PRO A 430 -2.73 -21.82 -10.88
C PRO A 430 -2.34 -22.14 -9.43
N GLY A 431 -1.82 -21.16 -8.68
CA GLY A 431 -1.54 -21.27 -7.24
C GLY A 431 -2.78 -21.57 -6.38
N ASP A 432 -3.98 -21.27 -6.83
CA ASP A 432 -5.24 -21.59 -6.13
C ASP A 432 -5.37 -23.08 -5.84
N TRP A 433 -4.90 -23.92 -6.78
CA TRP A 433 -4.89 -25.38 -6.60
C TRP A 433 -3.93 -25.82 -5.50
N THR A 434 -2.70 -25.31 -5.51
CA THR A 434 -1.70 -25.61 -4.47
C THR A 434 -2.17 -25.13 -3.09
N GLU A 435 -2.76 -23.93 -3.02
CA GLU A 435 -3.32 -23.41 -1.77
C GLU A 435 -4.45 -24.30 -1.24
N LEU A 436 -5.37 -24.75 -2.11
CA LEU A 436 -6.43 -25.68 -1.72
C LEU A 436 -5.87 -26.98 -1.16
N GLN A 437 -4.85 -27.56 -1.81
CA GLN A 437 -4.18 -28.76 -1.33
C GLN A 437 -3.50 -28.54 0.03
N ASN A 438 -2.79 -27.44 0.20
CA ASN A 438 -2.14 -27.09 1.46
C ASN A 438 -3.16 -26.90 2.59
N THR A 439 -4.27 -26.24 2.31
CA THR A 439 -5.37 -26.04 3.25
C THR A 439 -5.97 -27.40 3.68
N LEU A 440 -6.31 -28.27 2.72
CA LEU A 440 -6.90 -29.57 2.99
C LEU A 440 -5.95 -30.60 3.63
N ALA A 441 -4.63 -30.35 3.57
CA ALA A 441 -3.65 -31.16 4.29
C ALA A 441 -3.64 -30.88 5.81
N VAL A 442 -4.21 -29.78 6.26
CA VAL A 442 -4.27 -29.38 7.67
C VAL A 442 -5.70 -29.35 8.20
N LEU A 443 -6.66 -28.93 7.38
CA LEU A 443 -8.05 -28.73 7.78
C LEU A 443 -8.97 -29.80 7.17
N PRO A 444 -10.06 -30.15 7.86
CA PRO A 444 -10.97 -31.19 7.40
C PRO A 444 -11.70 -30.77 6.14
N GLY A 445 -12.08 -31.78 5.42
CA GLY A 445 -12.77 -31.59 4.18
C GLY A 445 -14.22 -31.14 4.26
N SER A 446 -14.81 -30.87 5.40
CA SER A 446 -16.23 -30.49 5.57
C SER A 446 -16.48 -28.99 5.59
N MET A 447 -15.48 -28.16 5.89
CA MET A 447 -15.61 -26.72 6.00
C MET A 447 -16.11 -26.05 4.71
N ALA A 448 -16.84 -24.94 4.84
CA ALA A 448 -17.20 -24.09 3.72
C ALA A 448 -16.01 -23.19 3.32
N ILE A 449 -15.82 -22.97 2.03
CA ILE A 449 -14.68 -22.23 1.48
C ILE A 449 -15.19 -20.98 0.74
N THR A 450 -14.59 -19.83 1.05
CA THR A 450 -14.79 -18.57 0.32
C THR A 450 -13.50 -18.11 -0.36
N ALA A 451 -13.63 -17.43 -1.51
CA ALA A 451 -12.53 -16.78 -2.21
C ALA A 451 -13.06 -15.56 -2.97
N ARG A 452 -12.66 -14.35 -2.57
CA ARG A 452 -13.39 -13.12 -2.92
C ARG A 452 -12.74 -12.27 -4.00
N LYS A 453 -11.54 -12.63 -4.49
CA LYS A 453 -10.81 -11.79 -5.46
C LYS A 453 -11.46 -11.70 -6.85
N GLY A 454 -12.39 -12.59 -7.18
CA GLY A 454 -13.27 -12.44 -8.35
C GLY A 454 -14.31 -11.32 -8.21
N THR A 455 -14.57 -10.86 -6.98
CA THR A 455 -15.49 -9.76 -6.67
C THR A 455 -14.79 -8.41 -6.76
N PHE A 456 -13.78 -8.16 -5.93
CA PHE A 456 -13.15 -6.84 -5.79
C PHE A 456 -11.69 -6.78 -6.29
N GLY A 457 -11.16 -7.87 -6.86
CA GLY A 457 -9.77 -7.98 -7.26
C GLY A 457 -8.82 -8.21 -6.08
N HIS A 458 -7.53 -8.13 -6.35
CA HIS A 458 -6.47 -8.25 -5.35
C HIS A 458 -6.05 -6.87 -4.83
N GLY A 459 -6.50 -6.51 -3.63
CA GLY A 459 -6.21 -5.24 -2.96
C GLY A 459 -4.81 -5.15 -2.34
N MET A 460 -3.84 -5.91 -2.85
CA MET A 460 -2.46 -5.95 -2.36
C MET A 460 -2.41 -6.19 -0.85
N SER A 461 -1.80 -5.30 -0.08
CA SER A 461 -1.70 -5.45 1.38
C SER A 461 -3.04 -5.29 2.10
N VAL A 462 -4.01 -4.63 1.47
CA VAL A 462 -5.35 -4.35 2.03
C VAL A 462 -6.27 -5.56 1.95
N CYS A 463 -6.03 -6.48 0.98
CA CYS A 463 -6.99 -7.54 0.65
C CYS A 463 -7.39 -8.40 1.86
N GLY A 464 -6.45 -8.73 2.75
CA GLY A 464 -6.74 -9.49 3.98
C GLY A 464 -7.76 -8.79 4.88
N GLY A 465 -7.69 -7.46 4.96
CA GLY A 465 -8.64 -6.66 5.74
C GLY A 465 -10.05 -6.68 5.16
N TRP A 466 -10.19 -6.52 3.84
CA TRP A 466 -11.50 -6.61 3.18
C TRP A 466 -12.11 -8.01 3.30
N GLU A 467 -11.30 -9.04 3.11
CA GLU A 467 -11.72 -10.44 3.19
C GLU A 467 -12.15 -10.82 4.61
N LEU A 468 -11.36 -10.44 5.64
CA LEU A 468 -11.75 -10.62 7.05
C LEU A 468 -13.01 -9.82 7.40
N THR A 469 -13.11 -8.55 6.98
CA THR A 469 -14.32 -7.76 7.24
C THR A 469 -15.55 -8.41 6.60
N ALA A 470 -15.44 -8.90 5.35
CA ALA A 470 -16.52 -9.61 4.69
C ALA A 470 -16.92 -10.91 5.43
N GLN A 471 -15.93 -11.66 5.96
CA GLN A 471 -16.18 -12.84 6.78
C GLN A 471 -16.89 -12.46 8.09
N HIS A 472 -16.41 -11.45 8.81
CA HIS A 472 -17.03 -10.97 10.06
C HIS A 472 -18.47 -10.49 9.86
N LEU A 473 -18.73 -9.70 8.80
CA LEU A 473 -20.06 -9.17 8.49
C LEU A 473 -21.11 -10.26 8.25
N GLY A 474 -20.72 -11.33 7.56
CA GLY A 474 -21.62 -12.42 7.27
C GLY A 474 -21.71 -13.45 8.41
N PHE A 475 -20.56 -13.95 8.86
CA PHE A 475 -20.50 -15.06 9.80
C PHE A 475 -21.11 -14.70 11.18
N SER A 476 -20.93 -13.45 11.65
CA SER A 476 -21.59 -12.98 12.86
C SER A 476 -23.12 -13.01 12.79
N LYS A 477 -23.68 -12.93 11.58
CA LYS A 477 -25.14 -13.02 11.31
C LYS A 477 -25.60 -14.44 10.93
N GLY A 478 -24.71 -15.43 11.04
CA GLY A 478 -25.04 -16.83 10.71
C GLY A 478 -25.03 -17.15 9.23
N ALA A 479 -24.42 -16.34 8.38
CA ALA A 479 -24.37 -16.54 6.95
C ALA A 479 -22.95 -16.31 6.38
N LEU A 480 -22.61 -17.01 5.30
CA LEU A 480 -21.50 -16.67 4.43
C LEU A 480 -22.05 -15.84 3.28
N LEU A 481 -21.55 -14.61 3.17
CA LEU A 481 -21.94 -13.72 2.07
C LEU A 481 -21.49 -14.31 0.73
N PRO A 482 -22.29 -14.15 -0.33
CA PRO A 482 -22.00 -14.72 -1.63
C PRO A 482 -20.70 -14.18 -2.22
N VAL A 483 -20.17 -14.89 -3.20
CA VAL A 483 -18.98 -14.48 -3.97
C VAL A 483 -19.31 -14.53 -5.46
N ASN A 484 -18.54 -13.82 -6.29
CA ASN A 484 -18.70 -13.85 -7.73
C ASN A 484 -18.13 -15.16 -8.32
N LEU A 485 -18.85 -16.26 -8.13
CA LEU A 485 -18.49 -17.59 -8.61
C LEU A 485 -19.78 -18.38 -8.92
N GLU A 486 -19.89 -18.91 -10.13
CA GLU A 486 -20.95 -19.83 -10.53
C GLU A 486 -20.43 -21.27 -10.55
N GLY A 487 -21.27 -22.24 -10.15
CA GLY A 487 -20.84 -23.64 -10.02
C GLY A 487 -20.39 -24.28 -11.34
N ASN A 488 -20.91 -23.85 -12.48
CA ASN A 488 -20.54 -24.33 -13.81
C ASN A 488 -19.15 -23.81 -14.26
N GLU A 489 -18.64 -22.73 -13.68
CA GLU A 489 -17.34 -22.12 -14.00
C GLU A 489 -16.17 -22.81 -13.27
N VAL A 490 -16.45 -23.60 -12.22
CA VAL A 490 -15.41 -24.25 -11.41
C VAL A 490 -14.57 -25.20 -12.25
N HIS A 491 -13.24 -25.04 -12.16
CA HIS A 491 -12.28 -25.85 -12.91
C HIS A 491 -12.46 -27.35 -12.63
N GLN A 492 -12.29 -28.18 -13.66
CA GLN A 492 -12.51 -29.64 -13.60
C GLN A 492 -11.80 -30.31 -12.42
N GLN A 493 -10.57 -29.94 -12.12
CA GLN A 493 -9.76 -30.51 -11.04
C GLN A 493 -10.27 -30.09 -9.64
N ILE A 494 -10.92 -28.94 -9.52
CA ILE A 494 -11.49 -28.41 -8.26
C ILE A 494 -12.95 -28.84 -8.08
N ARG A 495 -13.61 -29.31 -9.14
CA ARG A 495 -15.02 -29.72 -9.13
C ARG A 495 -15.41 -30.75 -8.05
N PRO A 496 -14.54 -31.68 -7.62
CA PRO A 496 -14.86 -32.56 -6.48
C PRO A 496 -15.16 -31.83 -5.17
N TYR A 497 -14.66 -30.60 -5.01
CA TYR A 497 -14.84 -29.75 -3.83
C TYR A 497 -15.93 -28.70 -3.99
N TYR A 498 -16.61 -28.64 -5.14
CA TYR A 498 -17.50 -27.54 -5.50
C TYR A 498 -18.61 -27.28 -4.49
N ARG A 499 -19.15 -28.33 -3.83
CA ARG A 499 -20.19 -28.21 -2.81
C ARG A 499 -19.74 -27.45 -1.56
N ARG A 500 -18.45 -27.31 -1.36
CA ARG A 500 -17.85 -26.57 -0.24
C ARG A 500 -17.64 -25.10 -0.60
N LEU A 501 -17.49 -24.80 -1.89
CA LEU A 501 -17.29 -23.43 -2.34
C LEU A 501 -18.57 -22.63 -2.14
N VAL A 502 -18.46 -21.48 -1.49
CA VAL A 502 -19.51 -20.46 -1.49
C VAL A 502 -19.57 -19.88 -2.90
N GLN A 503 -20.76 -19.72 -3.42
CA GLN A 503 -21.04 -19.27 -4.78
C GLN A 503 -21.82 -17.95 -4.75
N ASP A 504 -22.57 -17.67 -5.79
CA ASP A 504 -23.36 -16.46 -6.01
C ASP A 504 -24.60 -16.31 -5.10
N GLU A 505 -24.85 -17.28 -4.23
CA GLU A 505 -25.87 -17.21 -3.19
C GLU A 505 -25.28 -17.27 -1.78
N ALA A 506 -25.93 -16.58 -0.84
CA ALA A 506 -25.55 -16.64 0.57
C ALA A 506 -25.82 -18.05 1.13
N ARG A 507 -24.87 -18.54 1.93
CA ARG A 507 -24.97 -19.87 2.55
C ARG A 507 -25.06 -19.74 4.07
N PRO A 508 -25.97 -20.46 4.75
CA PRO A 508 -25.97 -20.56 6.20
C PRO A 508 -24.62 -21.12 6.72
N THR A 509 -24.19 -20.67 7.89
CA THR A 509 -22.98 -21.19 8.54
C THR A 509 -23.34 -22.31 9.50
N GLU A 510 -22.49 -23.34 9.54
CA GLU A 510 -22.50 -24.39 10.57
C GLU A 510 -21.26 -24.18 11.45
N GLY A 511 -21.42 -24.25 12.79
CA GLY A 511 -20.33 -24.02 13.75
C GLY A 511 -19.97 -22.55 13.97
N ASP A 512 -18.94 -22.32 14.80
CA ASP A 512 -18.62 -20.98 15.34
C ASP A 512 -17.22 -20.48 15.01
N VAL A 513 -16.36 -21.33 14.41
CA VAL A 513 -14.96 -20.99 14.11
C VAL A 513 -14.77 -20.69 12.62
N ALA A 514 -14.13 -19.58 12.35
CA ALA A 514 -13.79 -19.12 11.01
C ALA A 514 -12.28 -18.89 10.88
N GLY A 515 -11.70 -19.29 9.76
CA GLY A 515 -10.29 -19.05 9.46
C GLY A 515 -10.08 -18.28 8.16
N LYS A 516 -8.93 -17.60 8.07
CA LYS A 516 -8.50 -16.84 6.90
C LYS A 516 -6.99 -16.94 6.74
N ILE A 517 -6.54 -17.23 5.53
CA ILE A 517 -5.11 -17.18 5.18
C ILE A 517 -4.82 -16.10 4.15
N ASN A 518 -3.68 -15.43 4.30
CA ASN A 518 -3.08 -14.57 3.29
C ASN A 518 -1.63 -14.97 3.03
N MET A 519 -1.24 -14.98 1.76
CA MET A 519 0.11 -15.29 1.31
C MET A 519 0.66 -14.09 0.55
N GLY A 520 1.81 -13.57 0.96
CA GLY A 520 2.43 -12.36 0.43
C GLY A 520 3.65 -12.66 -0.42
N VAL A 521 3.88 -11.85 -1.46
CA VAL A 521 5.16 -11.80 -2.18
C VAL A 521 6.29 -11.63 -1.16
N GLY A 522 7.38 -12.41 -1.30
CA GLY A 522 8.44 -12.54 -0.30
C GLY A 522 8.25 -13.75 0.61
N GLY A 523 7.22 -14.59 0.36
CA GLY A 523 6.99 -15.85 1.08
C GLY A 523 6.43 -15.65 2.49
N ILE A 524 5.74 -14.55 2.78
CA ILE A 524 5.14 -14.28 4.09
C ILE A 524 3.72 -14.82 4.12
N ASN A 525 3.43 -15.73 5.06
CA ASN A 525 2.10 -16.29 5.27
C ASN A 525 1.53 -15.84 6.61
N ALA A 526 0.26 -15.46 6.64
CA ALA A 526 -0.44 -15.10 7.87
C ALA A 526 -1.84 -15.70 7.88
N CYS A 527 -2.18 -16.38 8.98
CA CYS A 527 -3.44 -17.07 9.17
C CYS A 527 -4.15 -16.56 10.43
N ALA A 528 -5.35 -16.02 10.29
CA ALA A 528 -6.20 -15.59 11.41
C ALA A 528 -7.27 -16.64 11.72
N ILE A 529 -7.50 -16.94 13.00
CA ILE A 529 -8.61 -17.74 13.50
C ILE A 529 -9.51 -16.85 14.35
N CYS A 530 -10.80 -16.90 14.06
CA CYS A 530 -11.83 -16.11 14.71
C CYS A 530 -13.00 -17.01 15.16
N ARG A 531 -13.79 -16.55 16.14
CA ARG A 531 -14.94 -17.28 16.66
C ARG A 531 -16.11 -16.33 16.91
N ARG A 532 -17.35 -16.82 16.80
CA ARG A 532 -18.53 -16.08 17.28
C ARG A 532 -18.41 -15.79 18.78
N TRP A 533 -18.97 -14.65 19.19
CA TRP A 533 -19.03 -14.23 20.59
C TRP A 533 -19.86 -15.16 21.44
#